data_7b27ec308a693e2bb1521eab51f62620
#
_entry.id   7b27ec308a693e2bb1521eab51f62620
#
_cell.length_a   1.000
_cell.length_b   1.000
_cell.length_c   1.000
_cell.angle_alpha   90.00
_cell.angle_beta   90.00
_cell.angle_gamma   90.00
#
_symmetry.space_group_name_H-M   'P 1'
#
loop_
_entity.id
_entity.type
_entity.pdbx_description
1 polymer ?
#
loop_
_entity_poly.entity_id
_entity_poly.type
_entity_poly.pdbx_seq_one_letter_code
_entity_poly.pdbx_strand_id
1 'polypeptide(L)'
;MNYAGRINSFVFKGASVLDAIGEYRKMNGLTHLEFNYPEHIVGYDLNELKEAMGNLKVNGFALRWRSRFINGNFTNPDPALQREAINMCKDAIDALRILGGSVITLWFENDGFDYPFQMDYEKGWNMIVEGIREVCDYAPDIKISIEYKPFEERSFTMIDSMGTTMLLLEEVDRPNVGCTLDFCHMMMKNDCPSYGLAMAARKGKLFGLHMNDGYGKQDNGLIFSSVNLSLCLEFVYYLKKYDYTGVVFFDTFPRREAAASETQANIDAFEKLSCLIDEIGLEKIDEVISKCDGVSASRLVLSMLK
;
A
#
# COMPACT_ATOMS: atom_id res chain seq x y z
N MET A 1 14.41 -9.64 -3.18
CA MET A 1 13.09 -9.12 -2.75
C MET A 1 12.03 -9.60 -3.72
N ASN A 2 10.73 -9.62 -3.35
CA ASN A 2 9.64 -9.89 -4.29
C ASN A 2 9.03 -8.56 -4.74
N TYR A 3 8.68 -8.44 -6.03
CA TYR A 3 8.12 -7.22 -6.60
C TYR A 3 6.77 -7.48 -7.24
N ALA A 4 5.82 -6.56 -7.07
CA ALA A 4 4.50 -6.62 -7.67
C ALA A 4 4.29 -5.50 -8.71
N GLY A 5 3.71 -5.87 -9.85
CA GLY A 5 3.29 -4.96 -10.89
C GLY A 5 1.88 -4.44 -10.68
N ARG A 6 1.63 -3.19 -11.05
CA ARG A 6 0.37 -2.47 -10.94
C ARG A 6 -0.46 -2.63 -12.23
N ILE A 7 -1.50 -3.44 -12.21
CA ILE A 7 -2.38 -3.69 -13.38
C ILE A 7 -2.89 -2.36 -14.00
N ASN A 8 -3.27 -1.38 -13.16
CA ASN A 8 -3.75 -0.08 -13.64
C ASN A 8 -2.76 0.69 -14.51
N SER A 9 -1.45 0.46 -14.39
CA SER A 9 -0.44 1.14 -15.22
C SER A 9 -0.64 0.87 -16.73
N PHE A 10 -1.19 -0.29 -17.08
CA PHE A 10 -1.56 -0.64 -18.45
C PHE A 10 -3.03 -0.35 -18.76
N VAL A 11 -3.93 -0.65 -17.83
CA VAL A 11 -5.38 -0.48 -18.02
C VAL A 11 -5.73 0.98 -18.28
N PHE A 12 -5.15 1.94 -17.58
CA PHE A 12 -5.33 3.38 -17.86
C PHE A 12 -4.84 3.82 -19.23
N LYS A 13 -4.03 3.01 -19.89
CA LYS A 13 -3.58 3.23 -21.25
C LYS A 13 -4.40 2.47 -22.31
N GLY A 14 -5.50 1.85 -21.88
CA GLY A 14 -6.47 1.18 -22.75
C GLY A 14 -6.22 -0.33 -22.94
N ALA A 15 -5.26 -0.93 -22.25
CA ALA A 15 -5.07 -2.37 -22.26
C ALA A 15 -6.18 -3.08 -21.45
N SER A 16 -6.52 -4.31 -21.83
CA SER A 16 -7.31 -5.19 -20.95
C SER A 16 -6.48 -5.68 -19.76
N VAL A 17 -7.13 -6.24 -18.74
CA VAL A 17 -6.43 -6.88 -17.61
C VAL A 17 -5.55 -8.03 -18.10
N LEU A 18 -6.04 -8.84 -19.03
CA LEU A 18 -5.28 -9.96 -19.60
C LEU A 18 -4.05 -9.50 -20.39
N ASP A 19 -4.18 -8.41 -21.17
CA ASP A 19 -3.03 -7.80 -21.86
C ASP A 19 -1.99 -7.29 -20.85
N ALA A 20 -2.44 -6.60 -19.79
CA ALA A 20 -1.57 -6.13 -18.73
C ALA A 20 -0.79 -7.27 -18.06
N ILE A 21 -1.46 -8.37 -17.74
CA ILE A 21 -0.82 -9.59 -17.22
C ILE A 21 0.21 -10.13 -18.21
N GLY A 22 -0.15 -10.19 -19.51
CA GLY A 22 0.73 -10.64 -20.57
C GLY A 22 2.01 -9.81 -20.71
N GLU A 23 1.91 -8.48 -20.55
CA GLU A 23 3.07 -7.58 -20.55
C GLU A 23 3.95 -7.80 -19.30
N TYR A 24 3.36 -7.92 -18.12
CA TYR A 24 4.10 -8.16 -16.88
C TYR A 24 4.83 -9.51 -16.87
N ARG A 25 4.29 -10.55 -17.51
CA ARG A 25 4.96 -11.85 -17.64
C ARG A 25 6.27 -11.81 -18.44
N LYS A 26 6.46 -10.79 -19.27
CA LYS A 26 7.69 -10.61 -20.05
C LYS A 26 8.80 -9.91 -19.26
N MET A 27 8.46 -9.34 -18.08
CA MET A 27 9.42 -8.58 -17.28
C MET A 27 10.28 -9.48 -16.41
N ASN A 28 11.57 -9.19 -16.37
CA ASN A 28 12.50 -9.87 -15.48
C ASN A 28 12.41 -9.30 -14.05
N GLY A 29 12.50 -10.18 -13.05
CA GLY A 29 12.50 -9.78 -11.64
C GLY A 29 11.12 -9.57 -11.03
N LEU A 30 10.06 -9.44 -11.83
CA LEU A 30 8.70 -9.33 -11.32
C LEU A 30 8.18 -10.72 -10.87
N THR A 31 7.57 -10.77 -9.71
CA THR A 31 7.11 -12.02 -9.10
C THR A 31 5.62 -12.06 -8.79
N HIS A 32 5.01 -10.88 -8.65
CA HIS A 32 3.63 -10.72 -8.23
C HIS A 32 2.89 -9.67 -9.07
N LEU A 33 1.56 -9.70 -8.97
CA LEU A 33 0.65 -8.68 -9.49
C LEU A 33 -0.30 -8.22 -8.38
N GLU A 34 -0.67 -6.95 -8.40
CA GLU A 34 -1.72 -6.42 -7.56
C GLU A 34 -2.90 -5.92 -8.39
N PHE A 35 -4.10 -6.26 -7.93
CA PHE A 35 -5.34 -5.98 -8.62
C PHE A 35 -6.21 -5.01 -7.82
N ASN A 36 -7.02 -4.22 -8.51
CA ASN A 36 -8.12 -3.48 -7.89
C ASN A 36 -9.40 -4.33 -7.94
N TYR A 37 -10.08 -4.45 -6.81
CA TYR A 37 -11.42 -5.03 -6.76
C TYR A 37 -12.46 -3.91 -6.63
N PRO A 38 -13.55 -3.89 -7.43
CA PRO A 38 -14.00 -4.92 -8.36
C PRO A 38 -13.42 -4.84 -9.78
N GLU A 39 -12.76 -3.74 -10.15
CA GLU A 39 -12.48 -3.32 -11.52
C GLU A 39 -11.68 -4.33 -12.37
N HIS A 40 -10.73 -5.02 -11.76
CA HIS A 40 -9.87 -5.96 -12.47
C HIS A 40 -10.33 -7.43 -12.36
N ILE A 41 -11.39 -7.67 -11.60
CA ILE A 41 -11.82 -9.01 -11.20
C ILE A 41 -13.24 -9.30 -11.68
N VAL A 42 -14.19 -8.41 -11.39
CA VAL A 42 -15.60 -8.62 -11.75
C VAL A 42 -15.77 -8.57 -13.26
N GLY A 43 -16.39 -9.61 -13.81
CA GLY A 43 -16.57 -9.77 -15.26
C GLY A 43 -15.50 -10.62 -15.95
N TYR A 44 -14.45 -11.05 -15.24
CA TYR A 44 -13.48 -12.03 -15.73
C TYR A 44 -13.71 -13.41 -15.12
N ASP A 45 -13.38 -14.47 -15.87
CA ASP A 45 -13.27 -15.81 -15.31
C ASP A 45 -11.99 -15.89 -14.47
N LEU A 46 -12.13 -16.24 -13.19
CA LEU A 46 -10.99 -16.27 -12.27
C LEU A 46 -9.97 -17.35 -12.63
N ASN A 47 -10.39 -18.45 -13.24
CA ASN A 47 -9.47 -19.48 -13.71
C ASN A 47 -8.68 -18.98 -14.93
N GLU A 48 -9.33 -18.27 -15.85
CA GLU A 48 -8.66 -17.63 -16.98
C GLU A 48 -7.61 -16.61 -16.51
N LEU A 49 -7.95 -15.75 -15.54
CA LEU A 49 -6.99 -14.84 -14.93
C LEU A 49 -5.80 -15.57 -14.29
N LYS A 50 -6.08 -16.66 -13.58
CA LYS A 50 -5.06 -17.48 -12.94
C LYS A 50 -4.13 -18.15 -13.94
N GLU A 51 -4.66 -18.68 -15.02
CA GLU A 51 -3.88 -19.27 -16.12
C GLU A 51 -3.05 -18.19 -16.84
N ALA A 52 -3.65 -17.03 -17.10
CA ALA A 52 -2.95 -15.91 -17.73
C ALA A 52 -1.74 -15.42 -16.91
N MET A 53 -1.81 -15.46 -15.58
CA MET A 53 -0.68 -15.07 -14.71
C MET A 53 0.53 -16.02 -14.85
N GLY A 54 0.35 -17.28 -15.18
CA GLY A 54 1.43 -18.26 -15.30
C GLY A 54 2.21 -18.41 -13.98
N ASN A 55 3.47 -17.98 -13.97
CA ASN A 55 4.33 -18.06 -12.76
C ASN A 55 4.19 -16.87 -11.81
N LEU A 56 3.49 -15.80 -12.22
CA LEU A 56 3.23 -14.67 -11.35
C LEU A 56 2.19 -15.02 -10.29
N LYS A 57 2.37 -14.48 -9.08
CA LYS A 57 1.47 -14.68 -7.94
C LYS A 57 0.63 -13.43 -7.73
N VAL A 58 -0.46 -13.55 -7.00
CA VAL A 58 -1.23 -12.39 -6.52
C VAL A 58 -0.57 -11.84 -5.26
N ASN A 59 -0.21 -10.55 -5.27
CA ASN A 59 0.20 -9.82 -4.07
C ASN A 59 -1.01 -9.60 -3.17
N GLY A 60 -2.04 -8.95 -3.73
CA GLY A 60 -3.26 -8.65 -3.00
C GLY A 60 -4.29 -7.98 -3.90
N PHE A 61 -5.44 -7.66 -3.29
CA PHE A 61 -6.45 -6.81 -3.90
C PHE A 61 -6.59 -5.51 -3.12
N ALA A 62 -6.51 -4.37 -3.83
CA ALA A 62 -6.89 -3.07 -3.30
C ALA A 62 -8.39 -2.82 -3.56
N LEU A 63 -9.16 -2.57 -2.50
CA LEU A 63 -10.60 -2.29 -2.62
C LEU A 63 -10.82 -0.89 -3.19
N ARG A 64 -11.79 -0.78 -4.12
CA ARG A 64 -12.17 0.48 -4.77
C ARG A 64 -13.70 0.61 -4.75
N TRP A 65 -14.23 1.41 -3.83
CA TRP A 65 -15.69 1.59 -3.70
C TRP A 65 -16.29 2.62 -4.66
N ARG A 66 -15.50 3.60 -5.11
CA ARG A 66 -15.87 4.60 -6.14
C ARG A 66 -17.07 5.48 -5.77
N SER A 67 -17.56 6.23 -6.76
CA SER A 67 -18.58 7.28 -6.60
C SER A 67 -19.93 6.81 -6.04
N ARG A 68 -20.28 5.52 -6.14
CA ARG A 68 -21.47 4.95 -5.51
C ARG A 68 -21.46 5.16 -3.99
N PHE A 69 -20.28 5.17 -3.39
CA PHE A 69 -20.06 5.30 -1.95
C PHE A 69 -19.57 6.69 -1.55
N ILE A 70 -19.90 7.72 -2.34
CA ILE A 70 -19.41 9.09 -2.12
C ILE A 70 -19.75 9.66 -0.73
N ASN A 71 -20.79 9.15 -0.06
CA ASN A 71 -21.19 9.57 1.29
C ASN A 71 -20.53 8.75 2.41
N GLY A 72 -19.55 7.94 2.09
CA GLY A 72 -18.83 7.05 3.00
C GLY A 72 -18.86 5.60 2.50
N ASN A 73 -17.81 4.86 2.80
CA ASN A 73 -17.70 3.42 2.58
C ASN A 73 -18.34 2.69 3.78
N PHE A 74 -17.57 2.53 4.86
CA PHE A 74 -18.08 1.93 6.10
C PHE A 74 -18.87 2.93 6.96
N THR A 75 -18.62 4.24 6.78
CA THR A 75 -19.36 5.30 7.49
C THR A 75 -20.59 5.79 6.74
N ASN A 76 -21.03 5.09 5.70
CA ASN A 76 -22.17 5.53 4.90
C ASN A 76 -23.44 5.68 5.76
N PRO A 77 -24.12 6.83 5.70
CA PRO A 77 -25.35 7.06 6.46
C PRO A 77 -26.52 6.17 6.02
N ASP A 78 -26.49 5.65 4.79
CA ASP A 78 -27.41 4.61 4.32
C ASP A 78 -26.92 3.22 4.77
N PRO A 79 -27.63 2.54 5.69
CA PRO A 79 -27.23 1.23 6.17
C PRO A 79 -27.12 0.15 5.08
N ALA A 80 -27.87 0.31 3.98
CA ALA A 80 -27.80 -0.63 2.86
C ALA A 80 -26.47 -0.48 2.10
N LEU A 81 -26.04 0.77 1.85
CA LEU A 81 -24.74 1.03 1.22
C LEU A 81 -23.58 0.67 2.13
N GLN A 82 -23.67 0.95 3.44
CA GLN A 82 -22.67 0.48 4.41
C GLN A 82 -22.52 -1.05 4.35
N ARG A 83 -23.63 -1.78 4.38
CA ARG A 83 -23.65 -3.24 4.29
C ARG A 83 -23.06 -3.74 2.97
N GLU A 84 -23.40 -3.06 1.87
CA GLU A 84 -22.83 -3.37 0.55
C GLU A 84 -21.32 -3.18 0.53
N ALA A 85 -20.80 -2.09 1.11
CA ALA A 85 -19.36 -1.85 1.20
C ALA A 85 -18.61 -2.95 1.96
N ILE A 86 -19.17 -3.43 3.08
CA ILE A 86 -18.61 -4.53 3.87
C ILE A 86 -18.67 -5.85 3.07
N ASN A 87 -19.80 -6.11 2.39
CA ASN A 87 -19.96 -7.32 1.57
C ASN A 87 -18.98 -7.33 0.39
N MET A 88 -18.70 -6.19 -0.23
CA MET A 88 -17.65 -6.10 -1.27
C MET A 88 -16.28 -6.59 -0.77
N CYS A 89 -15.93 -6.37 0.50
CA CYS A 89 -14.69 -6.93 1.08
C CYS A 89 -14.75 -8.46 1.12
N LYS A 90 -15.88 -9.04 1.49
CA LYS A 90 -16.07 -10.50 1.55
C LYS A 90 -16.03 -11.13 0.15
N ASP A 91 -16.70 -10.50 -0.81
CA ASP A 91 -16.67 -10.94 -2.21
C ASP A 91 -15.24 -10.87 -2.79
N ALA A 92 -14.51 -9.81 -2.47
CA ALA A 92 -13.10 -9.67 -2.83
C ALA A 92 -12.23 -10.77 -2.22
N ILE A 93 -12.45 -11.11 -0.94
CA ILE A 93 -11.75 -12.18 -0.24
C ILE A 93 -12.00 -13.54 -0.92
N ASP A 94 -13.23 -13.83 -1.29
CA ASP A 94 -13.57 -15.10 -1.93
C ASP A 94 -12.92 -15.22 -3.31
N ALA A 95 -12.91 -14.14 -4.10
CA ALA A 95 -12.19 -14.10 -5.37
C ALA A 95 -10.67 -14.20 -5.16
N LEU A 96 -10.11 -13.53 -4.14
CA LEU A 96 -8.69 -13.57 -3.80
C LEU A 96 -8.22 -14.99 -3.46
N ARG A 97 -9.01 -15.75 -2.69
CA ARG A 97 -8.72 -17.14 -2.34
C ARG A 97 -8.61 -18.03 -3.59
N ILE A 98 -9.48 -17.85 -4.58
CA ILE A 98 -9.44 -18.59 -5.85
C ILE A 98 -8.15 -18.32 -6.60
N LEU A 99 -7.72 -17.05 -6.63
CA LEU A 99 -6.48 -16.64 -7.29
C LEU A 99 -5.21 -16.96 -6.47
N GLY A 100 -5.35 -17.38 -5.21
CA GLY A 100 -4.24 -17.77 -4.34
C GLY A 100 -3.52 -16.61 -3.66
N GLY A 101 -4.16 -15.46 -3.56
CA GLY A 101 -3.66 -14.32 -2.79
C GLY A 101 -4.01 -14.42 -1.29
N SER A 102 -3.45 -13.52 -0.47
CA SER A 102 -3.62 -13.58 0.99
C SER A 102 -3.77 -12.21 1.67
N VAL A 103 -3.84 -11.13 0.92
CA VAL A 103 -3.95 -9.76 1.47
C VAL A 103 -5.05 -9.00 0.72
N ILE A 104 -5.93 -8.33 1.45
CA ILE A 104 -6.74 -7.25 0.88
C ILE A 104 -6.34 -5.93 1.54
N THR A 105 -6.21 -4.89 0.72
CA THR A 105 -5.87 -3.54 1.15
C THR A 105 -7.12 -2.67 1.13
N LEU A 106 -7.45 -2.07 2.26
CA LEU A 106 -8.58 -1.19 2.44
C LEU A 106 -8.09 0.25 2.53
N TRP A 107 -8.31 1.01 1.48
CA TRP A 107 -8.21 2.47 1.47
C TRP A 107 -9.63 3.05 1.53
N PHE A 108 -9.96 3.67 2.66
CA PHE A 108 -11.29 4.23 2.92
C PHE A 108 -11.47 5.60 2.25
N GLU A 109 -11.46 5.61 0.92
CA GLU A 109 -11.41 6.82 0.07
C GLU A 109 -12.51 7.85 0.35
N ASN A 110 -13.68 7.41 0.83
CA ASN A 110 -14.82 8.26 1.09
C ASN A 110 -15.19 8.38 2.59
N ASP A 111 -14.51 7.63 3.48
CA ASP A 111 -14.75 7.72 4.93
C ASP A 111 -14.01 8.92 5.52
N GLY A 112 -14.66 10.07 5.49
CA GLY A 112 -14.10 11.34 5.89
C GLY A 112 -15.12 12.47 5.80
N PHE A 113 -14.63 13.69 5.86
CA PHE A 113 -15.46 14.89 5.85
C PHE A 113 -14.74 16.09 5.22
N ASP A 114 -15.52 17.07 4.76
CA ASP A 114 -15.04 18.30 4.16
C ASP A 114 -15.44 19.53 4.97
N TYR A 115 -16.53 19.44 5.76
CA TYR A 115 -17.10 20.57 6.49
C TYR A 115 -17.27 20.25 7.98
N PRO A 116 -17.12 21.26 8.87
CA PRO A 116 -17.52 21.14 10.26
C PRO A 116 -18.99 20.72 10.39
N PHE A 117 -19.31 19.86 11.35
CA PHE A 117 -20.66 19.32 11.61
C PHE A 117 -21.21 18.40 10.51
N GLN A 118 -20.40 17.98 9.56
CA GLN A 118 -20.81 17.07 8.49
C GLN A 118 -20.93 15.62 8.96
N MET A 119 -20.17 15.23 10.00
CA MET A 119 -20.08 13.87 10.48
C MET A 119 -20.09 13.80 12.00
N ASP A 120 -20.68 12.77 12.55
CA ASP A 120 -20.47 12.32 13.93
C ASP A 120 -19.20 11.46 13.99
N TYR A 121 -18.13 12.02 14.55
CA TYR A 121 -16.80 11.42 14.51
C TYR A 121 -16.73 10.12 15.32
N GLU A 122 -17.34 10.07 16.51
CA GLU A 122 -17.36 8.88 17.35
C GLU A 122 -18.14 7.75 16.66
N LYS A 123 -19.33 8.07 16.16
CA LYS A 123 -20.15 7.12 15.42
C LYS A 123 -19.42 6.59 14.17
N GLY A 124 -18.82 7.49 13.38
CA GLY A 124 -18.06 7.10 12.19
C GLY A 124 -16.87 6.19 12.51
N TRP A 125 -16.12 6.52 13.55
CA TRP A 125 -15.02 5.69 14.02
C TRP A 125 -15.48 4.28 14.42
N ASN A 126 -16.54 4.20 15.24
CA ASN A 126 -17.09 2.92 15.68
C ASN A 126 -17.61 2.08 14.50
N MET A 127 -18.22 2.71 13.49
CA MET A 127 -18.66 2.01 12.27
C MET A 127 -17.49 1.39 11.52
N ILE A 128 -16.36 2.07 11.41
CA ILE A 128 -15.14 1.55 10.78
C ILE A 128 -14.59 0.38 11.58
N VAL A 129 -14.42 0.53 12.90
CA VAL A 129 -13.92 -0.53 13.79
C VAL A 129 -14.75 -1.80 13.67
N GLU A 130 -16.09 -1.69 13.81
CA GLU A 130 -16.98 -2.84 13.74
C GLU A 130 -17.00 -3.46 12.32
N GLY A 131 -16.99 -2.65 11.28
CA GLY A 131 -16.92 -3.15 9.91
C GLY A 131 -15.64 -3.93 9.62
N ILE A 132 -14.49 -3.45 10.10
CA ILE A 132 -13.22 -4.17 9.95
C ILE A 132 -13.22 -5.46 10.78
N ARG A 133 -13.74 -5.44 12.01
CA ARG A 133 -13.92 -6.66 12.82
C ARG A 133 -14.71 -7.72 12.07
N GLU A 134 -15.83 -7.33 11.48
CA GLU A 134 -16.69 -8.24 10.72
C GLU A 134 -15.94 -8.86 9.51
N VAL A 135 -15.14 -8.06 8.80
CA VAL A 135 -14.32 -8.55 7.67
C VAL A 135 -13.20 -9.49 8.17
N CYS A 136 -12.53 -9.14 9.26
CA CYS A 136 -11.50 -9.99 9.87
C CYS A 136 -12.07 -11.33 10.35
N ASP A 137 -13.21 -11.31 11.00
CA ASP A 137 -13.88 -12.52 11.53
C ASP A 137 -14.42 -13.42 10.40
N TYR A 138 -14.81 -12.83 9.25
CA TYR A 138 -15.18 -13.59 8.05
C TYR A 138 -14.02 -14.39 7.46
N ALA A 139 -12.80 -13.87 7.55
CA ALA A 139 -11.64 -14.45 6.88
C ALA A 139 -10.38 -14.42 7.77
N PRO A 140 -10.31 -15.26 8.81
CA PRO A 140 -9.15 -15.29 9.70
C PRO A 140 -7.85 -15.74 9.02
N ASP A 141 -7.93 -16.35 7.84
CA ASP A 141 -6.83 -16.79 6.97
C ASP A 141 -6.29 -15.69 6.04
N ILE A 142 -7.02 -14.57 5.90
CA ILE A 142 -6.65 -13.46 5.02
C ILE A 142 -6.21 -12.25 5.85
N LYS A 143 -5.14 -11.61 5.42
CA LYS A 143 -4.65 -10.36 6.00
C LYS A 143 -5.51 -9.20 5.53
N ILE A 144 -6.10 -8.47 6.47
CA ILE A 144 -6.85 -7.24 6.22
C ILE A 144 -5.90 -6.08 6.51
N SER A 145 -5.49 -5.38 5.47
CA SER A 145 -4.45 -4.36 5.53
C SER A 145 -5.03 -2.97 5.33
N ILE A 146 -4.84 -2.10 6.30
CA ILE A 146 -5.36 -0.72 6.27
C ILE A 146 -4.29 0.18 5.63
N GLU A 147 -4.66 0.85 4.55
CA GLU A 147 -3.84 1.86 3.90
C GLU A 147 -4.41 3.24 4.23
N TYR A 148 -3.69 4.02 5.05
CA TYR A 148 -4.14 5.36 5.35
C TYR A 148 -3.75 6.37 4.26
N LYS A 149 -4.57 7.41 4.12
CA LYS A 149 -4.30 8.57 3.28
C LYS A 149 -4.85 9.81 3.97
N PRO A 150 -4.06 10.88 4.14
CA PRO A 150 -4.48 12.01 4.98
C PRO A 150 -5.62 12.84 4.40
N PHE A 151 -5.70 12.90 3.08
CA PHE A 151 -6.74 13.58 2.28
C PHE A 151 -6.80 12.97 0.88
N GLU A 152 -7.75 13.38 0.04
CA GLU A 152 -8.15 12.72 -1.21
C GLU A 152 -8.82 11.37 -0.93
N GLU A 153 -10.06 11.16 -1.24
CA GLU A 153 -11.02 12.06 -1.92
C GLU A 153 -11.60 13.16 -1.01
N ARG A 154 -11.44 13.11 0.30
CA ARG A 154 -11.97 14.08 1.26
C ARG A 154 -10.88 15.04 1.73
N SER A 155 -11.30 16.21 2.22
CA SER A 155 -10.37 17.16 2.85
C SER A 155 -9.75 16.60 4.13
N PHE A 156 -10.51 15.77 4.85
CA PHE A 156 -10.09 15.04 6.04
C PHE A 156 -10.61 13.60 5.98
N THR A 157 -9.71 12.63 6.07
CA THR A 157 -10.09 11.23 6.16
C THR A 157 -10.11 10.76 7.62
N MET A 158 -10.93 9.77 7.93
CA MET A 158 -10.99 9.20 9.28
C MET A 158 -9.69 8.51 9.67
N ILE A 159 -9.05 7.85 8.72
CA ILE A 159 -7.76 7.16 8.92
C ILE A 159 -6.69 7.91 8.13
N ASP A 160 -6.09 8.90 8.77
CA ASP A 160 -5.32 9.96 8.11
C ASP A 160 -3.80 9.91 8.36
N SER A 161 -3.34 9.04 9.25
CA SER A 161 -1.95 9.03 9.72
C SER A 161 -1.55 7.66 10.28
N MET A 162 -0.25 7.48 10.47
CA MET A 162 0.26 6.29 11.17
C MET A 162 -0.29 6.18 12.59
N GLY A 163 -0.47 7.31 13.29
CA GLY A 163 -1.01 7.33 14.64
C GLY A 163 -2.46 6.84 14.71
N THR A 164 -3.34 7.37 13.85
CA THR A 164 -4.75 6.94 13.77
C THR A 164 -4.86 5.49 13.28
N THR A 165 -3.98 5.07 12.37
CA THR A 165 -3.92 3.68 11.92
C THR A 165 -3.59 2.74 13.08
N MET A 166 -2.54 3.03 13.86
CA MET A 166 -2.17 2.18 15.00
C MET A 166 -3.25 2.11 16.08
N LEU A 167 -3.95 3.22 16.36
CA LEU A 167 -5.09 3.24 17.25
C LEU A 167 -6.22 2.34 16.73
N LEU A 168 -6.52 2.44 15.44
CA LEU A 168 -7.53 1.60 14.78
C LEU A 168 -7.20 0.11 14.91
N LEU A 169 -5.93 -0.27 14.60
CA LEU A 169 -5.50 -1.66 14.70
C LEU A 169 -5.60 -2.22 16.14
N GLU A 170 -5.32 -1.38 17.14
CA GLU A 170 -5.44 -1.74 18.54
C GLU A 170 -6.91 -1.93 18.94
N GLU A 171 -7.80 -1.02 18.53
CA GLU A 171 -9.23 -1.13 18.84
C GLU A 171 -9.92 -2.26 18.08
N VAL A 172 -9.56 -2.51 16.83
CA VAL A 172 -10.08 -3.67 16.06
C VAL A 172 -9.71 -4.98 16.77
N ASP A 173 -8.52 -5.08 17.31
CA ASP A 173 -8.04 -6.22 18.10
C ASP A 173 -8.29 -7.58 17.42
N ARG A 174 -7.75 -7.73 16.19
CA ARG A 174 -7.76 -9.00 15.45
C ARG A 174 -6.34 -9.35 15.00
N PRO A 175 -5.96 -10.64 15.04
CA PRO A 175 -4.62 -11.07 14.66
C PRO A 175 -4.32 -10.82 13.18
N ASN A 176 -5.34 -10.88 12.33
CA ASN A 176 -5.24 -10.73 10.87
C ASN A 176 -5.50 -9.31 10.37
N VAL A 177 -5.55 -8.28 11.24
CA VAL A 177 -5.53 -6.88 10.84
C VAL A 177 -4.13 -6.29 10.97
N GLY A 178 -3.72 -5.49 9.98
CA GLY A 178 -2.45 -4.77 9.93
C GLY A 178 -2.53 -3.58 8.99
N CYS A 179 -1.40 -3.06 8.55
CA CYS A 179 -1.37 -1.91 7.65
C CYS A 179 -0.49 -2.13 6.42
N THR A 180 -0.87 -1.47 5.35
CA THR A 180 -0.07 -1.20 4.15
C THR A 180 0.45 0.22 4.27
N LEU A 181 1.76 0.38 4.10
CA LEU A 181 2.40 1.69 4.13
C LEU A 181 2.61 2.17 2.68
N ASP A 182 1.95 3.26 2.33
CA ASP A 182 2.21 3.99 1.09
C ASP A 182 3.16 5.16 1.39
N PHE A 183 4.29 5.19 0.69
CA PHE A 183 5.34 6.17 0.95
C PHE A 183 4.88 7.60 0.64
N CYS A 184 4.14 7.81 -0.45
CA CYS A 184 3.61 9.11 -0.82
C CYS A 184 2.55 9.60 0.19
N HIS A 185 1.68 8.71 0.68
CA HIS A 185 0.68 9.04 1.69
C HIS A 185 1.33 9.49 3.02
N MET A 186 2.41 8.81 3.41
CA MET A 186 3.21 9.22 4.58
C MET A 186 3.79 10.62 4.39
N MET A 187 4.34 10.90 3.20
CA MET A 187 4.86 12.23 2.85
C MET A 187 3.75 13.30 2.81
N MET A 188 2.55 12.97 2.34
CA MET A 188 1.39 13.88 2.35
C MET A 188 0.96 14.26 3.75
N LYS A 189 1.08 13.34 4.72
CA LYS A 189 0.81 13.62 6.15
C LYS A 189 1.96 14.37 6.83
N ASN A 190 3.13 14.42 6.20
CA ASN A 190 4.38 14.84 6.83
C ASN A 190 4.81 13.90 7.97
N ASP A 191 4.45 12.63 7.87
CA ASP A 191 4.99 11.55 8.69
C ASP A 191 6.41 11.20 8.21
N CYS A 192 7.28 10.77 9.13
CA CYS A 192 8.56 10.19 8.74
C CYS A 192 8.34 8.73 8.29
N PRO A 193 8.56 8.38 6.99
CA PRO A 193 8.25 7.04 6.49
C PRO A 193 8.92 5.91 7.25
N SER A 194 10.21 6.04 7.55
CA SER A 194 10.98 5.03 8.29
C SER A 194 10.50 4.85 9.73
N TYR A 195 10.07 5.94 10.39
CA TYR A 195 9.51 5.87 11.73
C TYR A 195 8.16 5.13 11.72
N GLY A 196 7.29 5.42 10.74
CA GLY A 196 6.03 4.71 10.58
C GLY A 196 6.24 3.21 10.32
N LEU A 197 7.20 2.86 9.44
CA LEU A 197 7.60 1.47 9.21
C LEU A 197 8.02 0.79 10.50
N ALA A 198 8.91 1.42 11.27
CA ALA A 198 9.39 0.87 12.53
C ALA A 198 8.25 0.61 13.53
N MET A 199 7.24 1.50 13.60
CA MET A 199 6.07 1.33 14.46
C MET A 199 5.21 0.12 14.04
N ALA A 200 4.94 -0.03 12.75
CA ALA A 200 4.18 -1.17 12.22
C ALA A 200 4.95 -2.50 12.37
N ALA A 201 6.23 -2.52 11.97
CA ALA A 201 7.04 -3.73 11.96
C ALA A 201 7.27 -4.30 13.36
N ARG A 202 7.63 -3.45 14.35
CA ARG A 202 7.85 -3.91 15.76
C ARG A 202 6.61 -4.53 16.40
N LYS A 203 5.42 -4.21 15.90
CA LYS A 203 4.14 -4.78 16.36
C LYS A 203 3.69 -5.98 15.52
N GLY A 204 4.45 -6.37 14.48
CA GLY A 204 4.06 -7.43 13.54
C GLY A 204 2.84 -7.07 12.69
N LYS A 205 2.60 -5.78 12.48
CA LYS A 205 1.41 -5.26 11.79
C LYS A 205 1.72 -4.70 10.39
N LEU A 206 2.95 -4.80 9.91
CA LEU A 206 3.33 -4.42 8.54
C LEU A 206 2.95 -5.55 7.57
N PHE A 207 1.83 -5.38 6.84
CA PHE A 207 1.30 -6.40 5.95
C PHE A 207 1.57 -6.12 4.49
N GLY A 208 1.70 -4.85 4.09
CA GLY A 208 1.96 -4.46 2.71
C GLY A 208 2.82 -3.20 2.61
N LEU A 209 3.39 -3.01 1.41
CA LEU A 209 4.16 -1.83 1.04
C LEU A 209 3.70 -1.36 -0.33
N HIS A 210 3.30 -0.10 -0.43
CA HIS A 210 3.05 0.64 -1.65
C HIS A 210 4.16 1.68 -1.81
N MET A 211 5.12 1.36 -2.68
CA MET A 211 6.31 2.19 -2.86
C MET A 211 6.17 3.10 -4.07
N ASN A 212 6.45 4.34 -3.86
CA ASN A 212 6.38 5.43 -4.82
C ASN A 212 7.23 6.59 -4.31
N ASP A 213 7.08 7.77 -4.89
CA ASP A 213 7.69 9.00 -4.40
C ASP A 213 6.79 10.20 -4.75
N GLY A 214 7.03 11.33 -4.10
CA GLY A 214 6.24 12.54 -4.32
C GLY A 214 6.72 13.75 -3.52
N TYR A 215 6.00 14.85 -3.69
CA TYR A 215 6.32 16.13 -3.08
C TYR A 215 5.50 16.43 -1.81
N GLY A 216 4.71 15.47 -1.33
CA GLY A 216 3.89 15.61 -0.11
C GLY A 216 2.64 16.51 -0.26
N LYS A 217 2.34 17.00 -1.47
CA LYS A 217 1.20 17.91 -1.71
C LYS A 217 -0.03 17.18 -2.25
N GLN A 218 0.16 16.03 -2.83
CA GLN A 218 -0.84 15.15 -3.41
C GLN A 218 -0.21 13.78 -3.58
N ASP A 219 -1.02 12.79 -3.87
CA ASP A 219 -0.55 11.48 -4.28
C ASP A 219 0.03 11.56 -5.70
N ASN A 220 1.34 11.75 -5.77
CA ASN A 220 2.02 11.92 -7.04
C ASN A 220 2.25 10.61 -7.79
N GLY A 221 2.45 9.50 -7.07
CA GLY A 221 2.79 8.20 -7.66
C GLY A 221 4.01 8.24 -8.57
N LEU A 222 5.07 8.95 -8.16
CA LEU A 222 6.31 9.05 -8.93
C LEU A 222 7.19 7.82 -8.73
N ILE A 223 8.15 7.62 -9.62
CA ILE A 223 9.14 6.54 -9.53
C ILE A 223 9.86 6.61 -8.18
N PHE A 224 9.95 5.48 -7.50
CA PHE A 224 10.59 5.35 -6.20
C PHE A 224 12.00 5.97 -6.18
N SER A 225 12.31 6.73 -5.14
CA SER A 225 13.57 7.47 -4.94
C SER A 225 13.88 8.61 -5.92
N SER A 226 12.93 9.01 -6.76
CA SER A 226 13.18 10.07 -7.75
C SER A 226 13.17 11.48 -7.16
N VAL A 227 12.59 11.67 -5.97
CA VAL A 227 12.46 12.97 -5.29
C VAL A 227 13.15 12.93 -3.92
N ASN A 228 12.87 11.92 -3.09
CA ASN A 228 13.27 11.87 -1.68
C ASN A 228 14.32 10.77 -1.42
N LEU A 229 15.41 10.76 -2.18
CA LEU A 229 16.42 9.71 -2.16
C LEU A 229 16.90 9.33 -0.74
N SER A 230 17.17 10.30 0.13
CA SER A 230 17.67 10.03 1.49
C SER A 230 16.63 9.35 2.37
N LEU A 231 15.35 9.74 2.25
CA LEU A 231 14.26 9.08 2.97
C LEU A 231 14.00 7.66 2.44
N CYS A 232 14.12 7.46 1.13
CA CYS A 232 14.01 6.14 0.53
C CYS A 232 15.16 5.21 0.95
N LEU A 233 16.40 5.72 1.04
CA LEU A 233 17.54 4.96 1.57
C LEU A 233 17.30 4.52 3.02
N GLU A 234 16.85 5.43 3.88
CA GLU A 234 16.53 5.11 5.27
C GLU A 234 15.39 4.10 5.36
N PHE A 235 14.37 4.23 4.51
CA PHE A 235 13.25 3.29 4.48
C PHE A 235 13.71 1.87 4.12
N VAL A 236 14.56 1.73 3.09
CA VAL A 236 15.14 0.44 2.69
C VAL A 236 16.01 -0.15 3.79
N TYR A 237 16.79 0.68 4.49
CA TYR A 237 17.55 0.22 5.66
C TYR A 237 16.63 -0.36 6.74
N TYR A 238 15.54 0.32 7.09
CA TYR A 238 14.60 -0.19 8.10
C TYR A 238 13.85 -1.45 7.63
N LEU A 239 13.55 -1.61 6.34
CA LEU A 239 13.02 -2.87 5.80
C LEU A 239 13.97 -4.04 6.06
N LYS A 240 15.27 -3.83 5.82
CA LYS A 240 16.29 -4.86 6.09
C LYS A 240 16.48 -5.11 7.59
N LYS A 241 16.47 -4.05 8.40
CA LYS A 241 16.62 -4.14 9.87
C LYS A 241 15.50 -4.95 10.52
N TYR A 242 14.29 -4.91 9.97
CA TYR A 242 13.13 -5.66 10.44
C TYR A 242 12.88 -6.95 9.65
N ASP A 243 13.83 -7.40 8.83
CA ASP A 243 13.75 -8.63 8.04
C ASP A 243 12.45 -8.75 7.23
N TYR A 244 12.03 -7.64 6.59
CA TYR A 244 10.83 -7.67 5.77
C TYR A 244 10.99 -8.61 4.59
N THR A 245 10.16 -9.66 4.54
CA THR A 245 10.16 -10.71 3.52
C THR A 245 8.94 -10.66 2.61
N GLY A 246 8.11 -9.64 2.75
CA GLY A 246 6.91 -9.45 1.94
C GLY A 246 7.20 -9.01 0.51
N VAL A 247 6.17 -8.49 -0.12
CA VAL A 247 6.23 -8.00 -1.51
C VAL A 247 6.31 -6.47 -1.49
N VAL A 248 7.15 -5.91 -2.35
CA VAL A 248 7.20 -4.49 -2.66
C VAL A 248 6.31 -4.25 -3.87
N PHE A 249 5.20 -3.57 -3.67
CA PHE A 249 4.34 -3.12 -4.76
C PHE A 249 4.66 -1.67 -5.08
N PHE A 250 4.74 -1.34 -6.37
CA PHE A 250 4.96 0.02 -6.82
C PHE A 250 3.63 0.67 -7.22
N ASP A 251 3.05 1.46 -6.31
CA ASP A 251 1.86 2.26 -6.61
C ASP A 251 2.24 3.58 -7.28
N THR A 252 2.69 3.46 -8.51
CA THR A 252 3.16 4.57 -9.34
C THR A 252 2.24 4.81 -10.53
N PHE A 253 2.23 6.06 -11.05
CA PHE A 253 1.28 6.50 -12.06
C PHE A 253 1.97 6.92 -13.35
N PRO A 254 2.38 5.98 -14.23
CA PRO A 254 3.10 6.29 -15.48
C PRO A 254 2.17 6.95 -16.50
N ARG A 255 1.97 8.26 -16.38
CA ARG A 255 1.08 9.02 -17.28
C ARG A 255 1.68 9.25 -18.64
N ARG A 256 2.98 9.59 -18.70
CA ARG A 256 3.75 9.87 -19.93
C ARG A 256 4.69 8.73 -20.28
N GLU A 257 5.11 7.98 -19.28
CA GLU A 257 6.06 6.88 -19.37
C GLU A 257 5.40 5.62 -19.93
N ALA A 258 6.18 4.75 -20.57
CA ALA A 258 5.73 3.40 -20.90
C ALA A 258 5.64 2.58 -19.60
N ALA A 259 4.50 1.92 -19.34
CA ALA A 259 4.23 1.23 -18.08
C ALA A 259 5.31 0.19 -17.72
N ALA A 260 5.75 -0.62 -18.69
CA ALA A 260 6.80 -1.61 -18.45
C ALA A 260 8.15 -0.96 -18.09
N SER A 261 8.53 0.12 -18.79
CA SER A 261 9.79 0.83 -18.51
C SER A 261 9.77 1.51 -17.14
N GLU A 262 8.63 2.05 -16.76
CA GLU A 262 8.44 2.69 -15.47
C GLU A 262 8.51 1.66 -14.33
N THR A 263 7.82 0.52 -14.45
CA THR A 263 7.90 -0.58 -13.48
C THR A 263 9.33 -1.10 -13.34
N GLN A 264 10.07 -1.25 -14.45
CA GLN A 264 11.47 -1.66 -14.39
C GLN A 264 12.35 -0.61 -13.69
N ALA A 265 12.13 0.67 -13.95
CA ALA A 265 12.86 1.74 -13.27
C ALA A 265 12.65 1.73 -11.75
N ASN A 266 11.44 1.42 -11.28
CA ASN A 266 11.15 1.25 -9.87
C ASN A 266 11.92 0.07 -9.25
N ILE A 267 11.93 -1.09 -9.93
CA ILE A 267 12.69 -2.27 -9.50
C ILE A 267 14.19 -1.93 -9.42
N ASP A 268 14.74 -1.35 -10.48
CA ASP A 268 16.15 -1.00 -10.57
C ASP A 268 16.57 -0.01 -9.46
N ALA A 269 15.72 0.99 -9.19
CA ALA A 269 15.93 1.95 -8.10
C ALA A 269 15.94 1.25 -6.73
N PHE A 270 14.96 0.41 -6.45
CA PHE A 270 14.88 -0.31 -5.18
C PHE A 270 16.07 -1.25 -4.98
N GLU A 271 16.44 -2.04 -6.00
CA GLU A 271 17.60 -2.94 -5.94
C GLU A 271 18.90 -2.16 -5.75
N LYS A 272 19.05 -1.00 -6.43
CA LYS A 272 20.23 -0.16 -6.24
C LYS A 272 20.37 0.34 -4.80
N LEU A 273 19.28 0.85 -4.21
CA LEU A 273 19.29 1.29 -2.81
C LEU A 273 19.52 0.12 -1.85
N SER A 274 18.93 -1.03 -2.13
CA SER A 274 19.15 -2.26 -1.36
C SER A 274 20.62 -2.67 -1.37
N CYS A 275 21.27 -2.67 -2.54
CA CYS A 275 22.71 -2.97 -2.66
C CYS A 275 23.58 -1.97 -1.89
N LEU A 276 23.28 -0.66 -1.97
CA LEU A 276 24.03 0.36 -1.24
C LEU A 276 23.99 0.15 0.28
N ILE A 277 22.84 -0.24 0.81
CA ILE A 277 22.70 -0.58 2.24
C ILE A 277 23.53 -1.83 2.59
N ASP A 278 23.52 -2.86 1.73
CA ASP A 278 24.31 -4.09 1.94
C ASP A 278 25.81 -3.82 1.89
N GLU A 279 26.26 -2.98 0.95
CA GLU A 279 27.69 -2.60 0.82
C GLU A 279 28.23 -1.90 2.07
N ILE A 280 27.40 -1.09 2.72
CA ILE A 280 27.78 -0.39 3.97
C ILE A 280 27.67 -1.30 5.17
N GLY A 281 26.62 -2.13 5.21
CA GLY A 281 26.28 -3.03 6.31
C GLY A 281 25.45 -2.35 7.39
N LEU A 282 24.48 -3.10 7.93
CA LEU A 282 23.53 -2.60 8.93
C LEU A 282 24.22 -2.13 10.21
N GLU A 283 25.23 -2.86 10.69
CA GLU A 283 25.98 -2.52 11.91
C GLU A 283 26.60 -1.12 11.83
N LYS A 284 27.23 -0.80 10.68
CA LYS A 284 27.86 0.50 10.48
C LYS A 284 26.84 1.64 10.41
N ILE A 285 25.65 1.37 9.87
CA ILE A 285 24.54 2.33 9.86
C ILE A 285 24.03 2.53 11.29
N ASP A 286 23.86 1.46 12.07
CA ASP A 286 23.46 1.51 13.48
C ASP A 286 24.48 2.31 14.34
N GLU A 287 25.78 2.19 14.07
CA GLU A 287 26.81 3.02 14.70
C GLU A 287 26.63 4.52 14.41
N VAL A 288 26.23 4.87 13.17
CA VAL A 288 25.95 6.27 12.82
C VAL A 288 24.71 6.76 13.53
N ILE A 289 23.62 5.97 13.54
CA ILE A 289 22.37 6.28 14.23
C ILE A 289 22.61 6.50 15.73
N SER A 290 23.44 5.67 16.37
CA SER A 290 23.72 5.76 17.80
C SER A 290 24.39 7.08 18.23
N LYS A 291 25.01 7.81 17.30
CA LYS A 291 25.63 9.12 17.57
C LYS A 291 24.61 10.24 17.73
N CYS A 292 23.38 10.05 17.26
CA CYS A 292 22.32 11.07 17.24
C CYS A 292 22.79 12.40 16.61
N ASP A 293 23.64 12.32 15.58
CA ASP A 293 24.36 13.47 15.01
C ASP A 293 24.07 13.60 13.50
N GLY A 294 23.46 14.75 13.13
CA GLY A 294 23.10 15.04 11.75
C GLY A 294 24.29 15.16 10.79
N VAL A 295 25.48 15.51 11.28
CA VAL A 295 26.71 15.57 10.44
C VAL A 295 27.12 14.18 10.04
N SER A 296 27.14 13.22 10.96
CA SER A 296 27.44 11.83 10.70
C SER A 296 26.41 11.20 9.76
N ALA A 297 25.12 11.47 9.98
CA ALA A 297 24.03 10.99 9.10
C ALA A 297 24.16 11.54 7.67
N SER A 298 24.43 12.85 7.53
CA SER A 298 24.62 13.47 6.21
C SER A 298 25.83 12.90 5.47
N ARG A 299 26.95 12.68 6.18
CA ARG A 299 28.15 12.05 5.59
C ARG A 299 27.90 10.61 5.15
N LEU A 300 27.09 9.87 5.90
CA LEU A 300 26.68 8.50 5.52
C LEU A 300 25.96 8.54 4.17
N VAL A 301 24.90 9.35 4.03
CA VAL A 301 24.14 9.48 2.77
C VAL A 301 25.07 9.88 1.61
N LEU A 302 25.93 10.90 1.81
CA LEU A 302 26.86 11.34 0.77
C LEU A 302 27.86 10.24 0.37
N SER A 303 28.24 9.35 1.28
CA SER A 303 29.13 8.24 0.97
C SER A 303 28.50 7.18 0.07
N MET A 304 27.18 7.12 0.01
CA MET A 304 26.42 6.21 -0.86
C MET A 304 26.25 6.72 -2.31
N LEU A 305 26.51 8.01 -2.54
CA LEU A 305 26.37 8.65 -3.86
C LEU A 305 27.63 8.56 -4.75
N LYS A 306 28.51 7.63 -4.50
CA LYS A 306 29.78 7.45 -5.23
C LYS A 306 29.59 6.63 -6.50
#